data_04be9a2bd156fa09f7f9e99127e5395c
#
_entry.id   04be9a2bd156fa09f7f9e99127e5395c
#
_cell.length_a   1.000
_cell.length_b   1.000
_cell.length_c   1.000
_cell.angle_alpha   90.00
_cell.angle_beta   90.00
_cell.angle_gamma   90.00
#
_symmetry.space_group_name_H-M   'P 1'
#
loop_
_entity.id
_entity.type
_entity.pdbx_description
1 polymer ?
#
loop_
_entity_poly.entity_id
_entity_poly.type
_entity_poly.pdbx_seq_one_letter_code
_entity_poly.pdbx_strand_id
1 'polypeptide(L)'
;MSISFQQIYPIHIDAAWFTQPFQGFCLDSRKIEVGQIFIALSSYSQPEKNRQFAQNALNAGALAVISETSLGLANEWVCPEVRFLMGEWQQQYLQAVDPVQPLRGIAVTGTNGKTTISRLIAELISSQAKGCAVMGTTGNGILPNLTPSTHTTLDALQLQQALHDYAKQGANFVALEASSHGLEQGRLNGCDLEIAVYSNL
;
A
#
# COMPACT_ATOMS: atom_id res chain seq x y z
N MET A 1 -3.16 1.30 20.08
CA MET A 1 -3.26 -0.13 20.48
C MET A 1 -2.05 -0.87 19.91
N SER A 2 -1.45 -1.81 20.65
CA SER A 2 -0.41 -2.68 20.08
C SER A 2 -1.06 -3.91 19.46
N ILE A 3 -0.75 -4.22 18.21
CA ILE A 3 -1.32 -5.31 17.44
C ILE A 3 -0.21 -6.23 16.94
N SER A 4 -0.45 -7.55 16.91
CA SER A 4 0.47 -8.53 16.32
C SER A 4 0.09 -8.84 14.88
N PHE A 5 1.06 -9.36 14.09
CA PHE A 5 0.77 -9.76 12.71
C PHE A 5 -0.22 -10.92 12.64
N GLN A 6 -0.25 -11.80 13.63
CA GLN A 6 -1.24 -12.88 13.73
C GLN A 6 -2.69 -12.37 13.77
N GLN A 7 -2.93 -11.19 14.34
CA GLN A 7 -4.28 -10.59 14.39
C GLN A 7 -4.74 -10.04 13.04
N ILE A 8 -3.77 -9.67 12.17
CA ILE A 8 -4.04 -9.23 10.80
C ILE A 8 -4.18 -10.43 9.87
N TYR A 9 -3.28 -11.39 10.00
CA TYR A 9 -3.22 -12.56 9.12
C TYR A 9 -3.26 -13.85 9.97
N PRO A 10 -4.46 -14.40 10.24
CA PRO A 10 -4.66 -15.46 11.23
C PRO A 10 -4.31 -16.85 10.68
N ILE A 11 -3.06 -17.02 10.24
CA ILE A 11 -2.49 -18.32 9.88
C ILE A 11 -1.52 -18.77 10.96
N HIS A 12 -1.10 -20.03 10.93
CA HIS A 12 -0.06 -20.52 11.80
C HIS A 12 1.33 -20.33 11.16
N ILE A 13 2.17 -19.53 11.79
CA ILE A 13 3.58 -19.37 11.44
C ILE A 13 4.39 -19.73 12.68
N ASP A 14 5.29 -20.70 12.55
CA ASP A 14 6.19 -21.09 13.63
C ASP A 14 7.36 -20.11 13.74
N ALA A 15 7.04 -18.90 14.22
CA ALA A 15 8.01 -17.83 14.42
C ALA A 15 7.60 -16.97 15.61
N ALA A 16 8.51 -16.77 16.56
CA ALA A 16 8.24 -16.04 17.79
C ALA A 16 7.77 -14.58 17.56
N TRP A 17 8.23 -13.93 16.50
CA TRP A 17 7.83 -12.55 16.16
C TRP A 17 6.38 -12.42 15.71
N PHE A 18 5.76 -13.50 15.23
CA PHE A 18 4.42 -13.48 14.65
C PHE A 18 3.33 -13.07 15.63
N THR A 19 3.52 -13.39 16.91
CA THR A 19 2.61 -13.03 18.00
C THR A 19 3.03 -11.76 18.75
N GLN A 20 4.19 -11.19 18.40
CA GLN A 20 4.66 -9.97 19.05
C GLN A 20 3.99 -8.73 18.47
N PRO A 21 3.82 -7.65 19.27
CA PRO A 21 3.40 -6.35 18.74
C PRO A 21 4.38 -5.82 17.69
N PHE A 22 3.84 -5.26 16.60
CA PHE A 22 4.65 -4.64 15.56
C PHE A 22 4.20 -3.21 15.24
N GLN A 23 5.00 -2.46 14.47
CA GLN A 23 4.82 -1.04 14.22
C GLN A 23 4.51 -0.73 12.73
N GLY A 24 3.91 -1.68 12.00
CA GLY A 24 3.59 -1.54 10.59
C GLY A 24 4.62 -2.16 9.66
N PHE A 25 4.49 -1.86 8.37
CA PHE A 25 5.31 -2.44 7.30
C PHE A 25 6.19 -1.40 6.62
N CYS A 26 7.33 -1.83 6.08
CA CYS A 26 8.22 -0.97 5.31
C CYS A 26 8.84 -1.71 4.12
N LEU A 27 8.96 -1.02 2.97
CA LEU A 27 9.59 -1.52 1.75
C LEU A 27 11.01 -0.96 1.53
N ASP A 28 11.41 0.09 2.26
CA ASP A 28 12.71 0.74 2.12
C ASP A 28 13.57 0.50 3.37
N SER A 29 14.59 -0.36 3.27
CA SER A 29 15.47 -0.71 4.40
C SER A 29 16.20 0.49 5.04
N ARG A 30 16.27 1.63 4.33
CA ARG A 30 16.87 2.88 4.83
C ARG A 30 15.92 3.70 5.71
N LYS A 31 14.62 3.39 5.64
CA LYS A 31 13.53 4.08 6.35
C LYS A 31 12.89 3.21 7.43
N ILE A 32 13.46 2.05 7.69
CA ILE A 32 12.91 1.11 8.68
C ILE A 32 12.96 1.74 10.08
N GLU A 33 11.88 1.59 10.79
CA GLU A 33 11.77 1.95 12.20
C GLU A 33 11.74 0.69 13.07
N VAL A 34 12.18 0.83 14.33
CA VAL A 34 12.23 -0.29 15.26
C VAL A 34 10.85 -0.92 15.45
N GLY A 35 10.77 -2.24 15.33
CA GLY A 35 9.52 -2.98 15.47
C GLY A 35 8.67 -3.08 14.21
N GLN A 36 9.04 -2.45 13.09
CA GLN A 36 8.37 -2.66 11.81
C GLN A 36 8.74 -4.02 11.19
N ILE A 37 7.88 -4.53 10.32
CA ILE A 37 8.16 -5.69 9.49
C ILE A 37 8.65 -5.19 8.12
N PHE A 38 9.84 -5.63 7.72
CA PHE A 38 10.39 -5.31 6.41
C PHE A 38 9.86 -6.28 5.35
N ILE A 39 9.30 -5.76 4.25
CA ILE A 39 8.86 -6.56 3.11
C ILE A 39 9.94 -6.52 2.02
N ALA A 40 10.56 -7.66 1.74
CA ALA A 40 11.61 -7.82 0.75
C ALA A 40 11.03 -8.35 -0.57
N LEU A 41 10.68 -7.43 -1.48
CA LEU A 41 10.21 -7.78 -2.81
C LEU A 41 11.38 -8.14 -3.72
N SER A 42 11.24 -9.21 -4.50
CA SER A 42 12.25 -9.64 -5.45
C SER A 42 12.45 -8.60 -6.56
N SER A 43 13.70 -8.27 -6.82
CA SER A 43 14.09 -7.42 -7.95
C SER A 43 14.67 -8.30 -9.05
N TYR A 44 14.09 -8.23 -10.24
CA TYR A 44 14.63 -8.95 -11.41
C TYR A 44 16.02 -8.46 -11.82
N SER A 45 16.33 -7.19 -11.55
CA SER A 45 17.60 -6.58 -11.96
C SER A 45 18.75 -6.78 -10.97
N GLN A 46 18.46 -7.04 -9.69
CA GLN A 46 19.48 -7.09 -8.63
C GLN A 46 19.08 -8.05 -7.49
N PRO A 47 18.90 -9.36 -7.77
CA PRO A 47 18.42 -10.31 -6.76
C PRO A 47 19.37 -10.46 -5.57
N GLU A 48 20.69 -10.30 -5.77
CA GLU A 48 21.71 -10.39 -4.73
C GLU A 48 21.60 -9.27 -3.68
N LYS A 49 21.04 -8.13 -4.04
CA LYS A 49 20.87 -7.00 -3.12
C LYS A 49 19.69 -7.18 -2.16
N ASN A 50 18.72 -8.02 -2.49
CA ASN A 50 17.56 -8.26 -1.63
C ASN A 50 17.96 -8.75 -0.25
N ARG A 51 18.88 -9.71 -0.19
CA ARG A 51 19.41 -10.21 1.08
C ARG A 51 20.11 -9.11 1.88
N GLN A 52 20.92 -8.28 1.23
CA GLN A 52 21.62 -7.17 1.89
C GLN A 52 20.63 -6.13 2.44
N PHE A 53 19.60 -5.75 1.69
CA PHE A 53 18.58 -4.82 2.16
C PHE A 53 17.80 -5.38 3.35
N ALA A 54 17.41 -6.65 3.29
CA ALA A 54 16.72 -7.32 4.39
C ALA A 54 17.62 -7.43 5.64
N GLN A 55 18.91 -7.76 5.49
CA GLN A 55 19.85 -7.77 6.60
C GLN A 55 20.04 -6.37 7.19
N ASN A 56 20.13 -5.33 6.36
CA ASN A 56 20.23 -3.95 6.82
C ASN A 56 18.97 -3.53 7.62
N ALA A 57 17.78 -3.95 7.17
CA ALA A 57 16.54 -3.69 7.89
C ALA A 57 16.53 -4.38 9.27
N LEU A 58 16.95 -5.64 9.37
CA LEU A 58 17.08 -6.34 10.66
C LEU A 58 18.08 -5.64 11.59
N ASN A 59 19.23 -5.23 11.05
CA ASN A 59 20.25 -4.50 11.82
C ASN A 59 19.76 -3.13 12.32
N ALA A 60 18.83 -2.51 11.60
CA ALA A 60 18.19 -1.24 11.97
C ALA A 60 17.01 -1.41 12.95
N GLY A 61 16.67 -2.65 13.31
CA GLY A 61 15.64 -2.94 14.31
C GLY A 61 14.30 -3.42 13.75
N ALA A 62 14.25 -3.88 12.48
CA ALA A 62 13.07 -4.58 11.99
C ALA A 62 12.78 -5.81 12.85
N LEU A 63 11.51 -6.00 13.19
CA LEU A 63 11.04 -7.15 13.97
C LEU A 63 11.23 -8.46 13.18
N ALA A 64 10.94 -8.41 11.89
CA ALA A 64 11.01 -9.56 10.99
C ALA A 64 11.17 -9.12 9.53
N VAL A 65 11.44 -10.08 8.67
CA VAL A 65 11.44 -9.94 7.21
C VAL A 65 10.38 -10.86 6.62
N ILE A 66 9.55 -10.33 5.73
CA ILE A 66 8.69 -11.15 4.86
C ILE A 66 9.24 -11.04 3.44
N SER A 67 9.57 -12.16 2.81
CA SER A 67 10.23 -12.19 1.50
C SER A 67 9.48 -13.03 0.49
N GLU A 68 9.56 -12.69 -0.81
CA GLU A 68 8.98 -13.50 -1.89
C GLU A 68 9.75 -14.82 -2.10
N THR A 69 11.05 -14.80 -1.84
CA THR A 69 11.94 -15.96 -1.98
C THR A 69 12.88 -16.01 -0.79
N SER A 70 13.33 -17.21 -0.39
CA SER A 70 14.20 -17.35 0.76
C SER A 70 15.51 -16.58 0.61
N LEU A 71 15.83 -15.78 1.60
CA LEU A 71 17.08 -15.03 1.75
C LEU A 71 18.02 -15.67 2.77
N GLY A 72 17.56 -16.68 3.51
CA GLY A 72 18.33 -17.41 4.54
C GLY A 72 18.68 -16.52 5.73
N LEU A 73 17.73 -15.72 6.20
CA LEU A 73 17.91 -14.81 7.35
C LEU A 73 17.17 -15.32 8.58
N ALA A 74 17.67 -14.92 9.75
CA ALA A 74 16.91 -15.08 10.99
C ALA A 74 15.67 -14.15 10.96
N ASN A 75 14.57 -14.59 11.61
CA ASN A 75 13.29 -13.88 11.62
C ASN A 75 12.72 -13.60 10.20
N GLU A 76 12.98 -14.49 9.27
CA GLU A 76 12.39 -14.46 7.92
C GLU A 76 11.17 -15.36 7.85
N TRP A 77 10.15 -14.89 7.17
CA TRP A 77 9.06 -15.71 6.64
C TRP A 77 8.97 -15.56 5.13
N VAL A 78 9.02 -16.69 4.42
CA VAL A 78 8.91 -16.72 2.97
C VAL A 78 7.43 -16.80 2.58
N CYS A 79 6.95 -15.77 1.88
CA CYS A 79 5.59 -15.65 1.37
C CYS A 79 5.66 -15.24 -0.10
N PRO A 80 5.58 -16.17 -1.05
CA PRO A 80 5.67 -15.85 -2.48
C PRO A 80 4.62 -14.85 -2.96
N GLU A 81 3.46 -14.83 -2.32
CA GLU A 81 2.34 -13.95 -2.64
C GLU A 81 2.38 -12.59 -1.91
N VAL A 82 3.44 -12.27 -1.15
CA VAL A 82 3.50 -11.07 -0.31
C VAL A 82 3.17 -9.79 -1.08
N ARG A 83 3.57 -9.70 -2.34
CA ARG A 83 3.28 -8.57 -3.22
C ARG A 83 1.79 -8.30 -3.37
N PHE A 84 0.99 -9.35 -3.40
CA PHE A 84 -0.47 -9.26 -3.56
C PHE A 84 -1.20 -9.12 -2.23
N LEU A 85 -0.58 -9.49 -1.12
CA LEU A 85 -1.18 -9.49 0.22
C LEU A 85 -0.85 -8.22 1.03
N MET A 86 0.31 -7.60 0.77
CA MET A 86 0.81 -6.51 1.60
C MET A 86 -0.11 -5.29 1.67
N GLY A 87 -0.88 -5.00 0.59
CA GLY A 87 -1.84 -3.90 0.58
C GLY A 87 -2.99 -4.15 1.55
N GLU A 88 -3.54 -5.36 1.53
CA GLU A 88 -4.58 -5.77 2.46
C GLU A 88 -4.09 -5.80 3.91
N TRP A 89 -2.87 -6.30 4.15
CA TRP A 89 -2.27 -6.28 5.49
C TRP A 89 -2.05 -4.86 6.01
N GLN A 90 -1.61 -3.95 5.17
CA GLN A 90 -1.44 -2.53 5.55
C GLN A 90 -2.79 -1.90 5.89
N GLN A 91 -3.82 -2.14 5.08
CA GLN A 91 -5.16 -1.65 5.33
C GLN A 91 -5.70 -2.16 6.68
N GLN A 92 -5.58 -3.47 6.94
CA GLN A 92 -6.02 -4.07 8.20
C GLN A 92 -5.23 -3.55 9.41
N TYR A 93 -3.90 -3.37 9.25
CA TYR A 93 -3.06 -2.77 10.28
C TYR A 93 -3.54 -1.36 10.64
N LEU A 94 -3.72 -0.50 9.64
CA LEU A 94 -4.18 0.88 9.84
C LEU A 94 -5.55 0.93 10.50
N GLN A 95 -6.49 0.09 10.07
CA GLN A 95 -7.82 0.00 10.68
C GLN A 95 -7.78 -0.47 12.14
N ALA A 96 -6.85 -1.35 12.49
CA ALA A 96 -6.74 -1.85 13.85
C ALA A 96 -6.10 -0.83 14.82
N VAL A 97 -5.13 -0.02 14.33
CA VAL A 97 -4.42 0.95 15.19
C VAL A 97 -5.09 2.33 15.24
N ASP A 98 -5.73 2.74 14.15
CA ASP A 98 -6.35 4.07 13.99
C ASP A 98 -7.59 3.96 13.06
N PRO A 99 -8.74 3.47 13.53
CA PRO A 99 -9.91 3.20 12.70
C PRO A 99 -10.46 4.42 11.99
N VAL A 100 -10.71 4.31 10.69
CA VAL A 100 -11.38 5.33 9.87
C VAL A 100 -12.45 4.67 9.00
N GLN A 101 -13.42 5.45 8.51
CA GLN A 101 -14.32 4.98 7.46
C GLN A 101 -13.53 4.83 6.15
N PRO A 102 -13.45 3.64 5.55
CA PRO A 102 -12.74 3.44 4.28
C PRO A 102 -13.29 4.32 3.16
N LEU A 103 -12.41 4.79 2.27
CA LEU A 103 -12.82 5.54 1.08
C LEU A 103 -13.42 4.60 0.04
N ARG A 104 -14.52 5.02 -0.59
CA ARG A 104 -15.12 4.34 -1.73
C ARG A 104 -14.30 4.66 -2.99
N GLY A 105 -13.73 3.64 -3.61
CA GLY A 105 -12.76 3.79 -4.68
C GLY A 105 -13.39 3.76 -6.08
N ILE A 106 -12.92 4.65 -6.96
CA ILE A 106 -13.20 4.63 -8.39
C ILE A 106 -11.85 4.51 -9.10
N ALA A 107 -11.56 3.34 -9.67
CA ALA A 107 -10.32 3.08 -10.39
C ALA A 107 -10.49 3.37 -11.89
N VAL A 108 -9.55 4.11 -12.48
CA VAL A 108 -9.54 4.42 -13.91
C VAL A 108 -8.31 3.80 -14.56
N THR A 109 -8.52 2.91 -15.53
CA THR A 109 -7.45 2.28 -16.31
C THR A 109 -7.63 2.50 -17.82
N GLY A 110 -6.61 2.12 -18.60
CA GLY A 110 -6.54 2.26 -20.06
C GLY A 110 -5.24 2.92 -20.50
N THR A 111 -4.99 3.00 -21.80
CA THR A 111 -3.76 3.59 -22.35
C THR A 111 -3.73 5.10 -22.16
N ASN A 112 -4.82 5.79 -22.53
CA ASN A 112 -4.95 7.25 -22.48
C ASN A 112 -6.18 7.69 -21.67
N GLY A 113 -6.19 8.93 -21.19
CA GLY A 113 -7.35 9.56 -20.55
C GLY A 113 -7.50 9.28 -19.05
N LYS A 114 -6.70 8.40 -18.43
CA LYS A 114 -6.78 8.08 -17.00
C LYS A 114 -6.80 9.34 -16.12
N THR A 115 -5.80 10.19 -16.30
CA THR A 115 -5.64 11.42 -15.52
C THR A 115 -6.81 12.39 -15.67
N THR A 116 -7.28 12.58 -16.91
CA THR A 116 -8.41 13.47 -17.17
C THR A 116 -9.70 12.93 -16.56
N ILE A 117 -9.96 11.63 -16.73
CA ILE A 117 -11.19 10.99 -16.24
C ILE A 117 -11.20 10.95 -14.72
N SER A 118 -10.10 10.53 -14.07
CA SER A 118 -10.02 10.48 -12.60
C SER A 118 -10.22 11.87 -11.97
N ARG A 119 -9.63 12.91 -12.59
CA ARG A 119 -9.80 14.28 -12.12
C ARG A 119 -11.24 14.79 -12.30
N LEU A 120 -11.86 14.56 -13.46
CA LEU A 120 -13.26 14.95 -13.70
C LEU A 120 -14.22 14.25 -12.73
N ILE A 121 -14.00 12.95 -12.45
CA ILE A 121 -14.78 12.20 -11.45
C ILE A 121 -14.66 12.88 -10.08
N ALA A 122 -13.45 13.20 -9.66
CA ALA A 122 -13.23 13.83 -8.36
C ALA A 122 -13.84 15.23 -8.27
N GLU A 123 -13.77 16.03 -9.34
CA GLU A 123 -14.42 17.35 -9.42
C GLU A 123 -15.96 17.23 -9.34
N LEU A 124 -16.55 16.28 -10.05
CA LEU A 124 -17.99 16.01 -10.02
C LEU A 124 -18.47 15.58 -8.62
N ILE A 125 -17.74 14.67 -7.95
CA ILE A 125 -18.07 14.23 -6.60
C ILE A 125 -17.92 15.39 -5.60
N SER A 126 -16.83 16.15 -5.71
CA SER A 126 -16.57 17.29 -4.83
C SER A 126 -17.60 18.41 -4.99
N SER A 127 -18.16 18.60 -6.21
CA SER A 127 -19.24 19.57 -6.44
C SER A 127 -20.54 19.24 -5.70
N GLN A 128 -20.70 17.96 -5.26
CA GLN A 128 -21.83 17.51 -4.44
C GLN A 128 -21.55 17.62 -2.92
N ALA A 129 -20.59 18.44 -2.51
CA ALA A 129 -20.14 18.60 -1.13
C ALA A 129 -19.65 17.29 -0.46
N LYS A 130 -19.19 16.33 -1.25
CA LYS A 130 -18.58 15.08 -0.78
C LYS A 130 -17.08 15.14 -1.04
N GLY A 131 -16.27 14.98 0.00
CA GLY A 131 -14.81 14.98 -0.16
C GLY A 131 -14.35 13.84 -1.07
N CYS A 132 -13.62 14.17 -2.14
CA CYS A 132 -13.01 13.19 -3.02
C CYS A 132 -11.51 13.44 -3.17
N ALA A 133 -10.70 12.43 -2.87
CA ALA A 133 -9.29 12.46 -3.16
C ALA A 133 -9.02 12.07 -4.63
N VAL A 134 -7.92 12.57 -5.19
CA VAL A 134 -7.38 12.16 -6.49
C VAL A 134 -6.03 11.53 -6.26
N MET A 135 -5.74 10.44 -6.97
CA MET A 135 -4.43 9.81 -6.95
C MET A 135 -3.99 9.43 -8.35
N GLY A 136 -2.88 9.99 -8.80
CA GLY A 136 -2.37 9.74 -10.14
C GLY A 136 -1.20 10.62 -10.55
N THR A 137 -0.96 10.69 -11.84
CA THR A 137 0.21 11.33 -12.46
C THR A 137 0.30 12.83 -12.15
N THR A 138 -0.82 13.53 -12.02
CA THR A 138 -0.83 14.98 -11.74
C THR A 138 -0.68 15.32 -10.27
N GLY A 139 -0.59 14.32 -9.42
CA GLY A 139 -0.44 14.47 -7.98
C GLY A 139 -1.50 13.71 -7.20
N ASN A 140 -1.30 13.67 -5.87
CA ASN A 140 -2.17 12.99 -4.93
C ASN A 140 -2.68 13.98 -3.88
N GLY A 141 -3.95 13.91 -3.54
CA GLY A 141 -4.53 14.78 -2.51
C GLY A 141 -6.04 14.98 -2.65
N ILE A 142 -6.59 15.80 -1.78
CA ILE A 142 -7.98 16.26 -1.85
C ILE A 142 -8.00 17.60 -2.61
N LEU A 143 -8.83 17.70 -3.65
CA LEU A 143 -8.92 18.92 -4.45
C LEU A 143 -9.30 20.15 -3.59
N PRO A 144 -8.71 21.34 -3.83
CA PRO A 144 -7.74 21.64 -4.92
C PRO A 144 -6.26 21.35 -4.55
N ASN A 145 -5.96 20.82 -3.35
CA ASN A 145 -4.62 20.72 -2.81
C ASN A 145 -3.99 19.36 -3.19
N LEU A 146 -3.22 19.34 -4.27
CA LEU A 146 -2.50 18.15 -4.73
C LEU A 146 -1.00 18.28 -4.44
N THR A 147 -0.41 17.20 -3.94
CA THR A 147 1.05 17.04 -3.82
C THR A 147 1.57 16.32 -5.05
N PRO A 148 2.65 16.80 -5.71
CA PRO A 148 3.23 16.12 -6.87
C PRO A 148 3.54 14.65 -6.59
N SER A 149 3.23 13.78 -7.55
CA SER A 149 3.52 12.35 -7.48
C SER A 149 4.65 11.98 -8.43
N THR A 150 5.54 11.09 -7.99
CA THR A 150 6.61 10.51 -8.83
C THR A 150 6.15 9.27 -9.60
N HIS A 151 4.98 8.74 -9.27
CA HIS A 151 4.44 7.51 -9.86
C HIS A 151 2.96 7.67 -10.16
N THR A 152 2.51 7.08 -11.27
CA THR A 152 1.07 7.05 -11.63
C THR A 152 0.25 6.27 -10.60
N THR A 153 0.80 5.17 -10.09
CA THR A 153 0.19 4.35 -9.03
C THR A 153 1.26 4.09 -7.97
N LEU A 154 1.01 4.50 -6.73
CA LEU A 154 1.88 4.26 -5.58
C LEU A 154 2.08 2.75 -5.35
N ASP A 155 3.10 2.36 -4.59
CA ASP A 155 3.16 1.00 -4.05
C ASP A 155 2.00 0.76 -3.07
N ALA A 156 1.71 -0.52 -2.80
CA ALA A 156 0.51 -0.87 -2.03
C ALA A 156 0.52 -0.35 -0.59
N LEU A 157 1.69 -0.27 0.06
CA LEU A 157 1.78 0.28 1.42
C LEU A 157 1.52 1.78 1.44
N GLN A 158 2.18 2.52 0.53
CA GLN A 158 1.99 3.97 0.40
C GLN A 158 0.57 4.32 -0.03
N LEU A 159 -0.04 3.50 -0.90
CA LEU A 159 -1.42 3.71 -1.34
C LEU A 159 -2.37 3.59 -0.15
N GLN A 160 -2.30 2.52 0.64
CA GLN A 160 -3.17 2.34 1.79
C GLN A 160 -2.97 3.42 2.86
N GLN A 161 -1.72 3.83 3.09
CA GLN A 161 -1.43 4.95 4.01
C GLN A 161 -2.09 6.24 3.53
N ALA A 162 -1.94 6.59 2.24
CA ALA A 162 -2.54 7.79 1.68
C ALA A 162 -4.07 7.76 1.74
N LEU A 163 -4.70 6.63 1.43
CA LEU A 163 -6.16 6.45 1.55
C LEU A 163 -6.64 6.68 2.97
N HIS A 164 -5.94 6.10 3.95
CA HIS A 164 -6.23 6.30 5.36
C HIS A 164 -6.10 7.77 5.78
N ASP A 165 -5.03 8.45 5.35
CA ASP A 165 -4.78 9.86 5.68
C ASP A 165 -5.84 10.78 5.05
N TYR A 166 -6.30 10.50 3.82
CA TYR A 166 -7.38 11.26 3.18
C TYR A 166 -8.73 11.02 3.86
N ALA A 167 -9.00 9.79 4.31
CA ALA A 167 -10.19 9.51 5.11
C ALA A 167 -10.22 10.33 6.41
N LYS A 168 -9.08 10.44 7.11
CA LYS A 168 -8.94 11.30 8.30
C LYS A 168 -9.16 12.78 7.99
N GLN A 169 -8.82 13.23 6.79
CA GLN A 169 -9.05 14.59 6.31
C GLN A 169 -10.50 14.83 5.84
N GLY A 170 -11.37 13.83 5.94
CA GLY A 170 -12.80 13.95 5.63
C GLY A 170 -13.16 13.60 4.19
N ALA A 171 -12.26 13.00 3.42
CA ALA A 171 -12.65 12.41 2.14
C ALA A 171 -13.56 11.20 2.36
N ASN A 172 -14.53 11.00 1.46
CA ASN A 172 -15.41 9.84 1.42
C ASN A 172 -15.16 8.96 0.19
N PHE A 173 -14.55 9.56 -0.83
CA PHE A 173 -14.28 8.92 -2.11
C PHE A 173 -12.83 9.13 -2.53
N VAL A 174 -12.36 8.24 -3.42
CA VAL A 174 -11.10 8.42 -4.13
C VAL A 174 -11.27 8.06 -5.59
N ALA A 175 -10.82 8.93 -6.49
CA ALA A 175 -10.65 8.63 -7.91
C ALA A 175 -9.16 8.41 -8.19
N LEU A 176 -8.77 7.20 -8.59
CA LEU A 176 -7.37 6.82 -8.73
C LEU A 176 -7.04 6.26 -10.13
N GLU A 177 -5.84 6.58 -10.58
CA GLU A 177 -5.27 6.01 -11.80
C GLU A 177 -4.70 4.61 -11.51
N ALA A 178 -5.28 3.60 -12.17
CA ALA A 178 -4.80 2.23 -12.11
C ALA A 178 -3.96 1.94 -13.36
N SER A 179 -2.64 2.04 -13.26
CA SER A 179 -1.74 1.66 -14.35
C SER A 179 -1.71 0.14 -14.53
N SER A 180 -1.44 -0.35 -15.75
CA SER A 180 -1.30 -1.78 -16.04
C SER A 180 -0.28 -2.46 -15.11
N HIS A 181 0.88 -1.82 -14.90
CA HIS A 181 1.89 -2.29 -13.96
C HIS A 181 1.38 -2.31 -12.51
N GLY A 182 0.60 -1.30 -12.10
CA GLY A 182 0.01 -1.26 -10.77
C GLY A 182 -0.99 -2.40 -10.54
N LEU A 183 -1.80 -2.71 -11.55
CA LEU A 183 -2.73 -3.84 -11.52
C LEU A 183 -2.00 -5.19 -11.50
N GLU A 184 -1.02 -5.38 -12.40
CA GLU A 184 -0.22 -6.59 -12.48
C GLU A 184 0.53 -6.89 -11.17
N GLN A 185 0.99 -5.85 -10.48
CA GLN A 185 1.71 -5.96 -9.21
C GLN A 185 0.79 -5.97 -7.97
N GLY A 186 -0.52 -6.00 -8.13
CA GLY A 186 -1.47 -6.03 -7.02
C GLY A 186 -1.44 -4.77 -6.14
N ARG A 187 -0.98 -3.61 -6.66
CA ARG A 187 -0.83 -2.39 -5.85
C ARG A 187 -2.14 -1.85 -5.31
N LEU A 188 -3.27 -2.18 -5.95
CA LEU A 188 -4.60 -1.77 -5.54
C LEU A 188 -5.29 -2.77 -4.59
N ASN A 189 -4.64 -3.88 -4.26
CA ASN A 189 -5.20 -4.85 -3.34
C ASN A 189 -5.36 -4.22 -1.96
N GLY A 190 -6.49 -4.51 -1.31
CA GLY A 190 -6.90 -3.86 -0.07
C GLY A 190 -7.64 -2.52 -0.25
N CYS A 191 -7.81 -2.01 -1.50
CA CYS A 191 -8.68 -0.87 -1.76
C CYS A 191 -10.15 -1.31 -1.88
N ASP A 192 -11.06 -0.53 -1.30
CA ASP A 192 -12.50 -0.71 -1.47
C ASP A 192 -12.94 -0.08 -2.80
N LEU A 193 -12.86 -0.85 -3.89
CA LEU A 193 -13.17 -0.39 -5.24
C LEU A 193 -14.63 -0.72 -5.60
N GLU A 194 -15.45 0.32 -5.76
CA GLU A 194 -16.85 0.17 -6.16
C GLU A 194 -17.04 0.28 -7.69
N ILE A 195 -16.21 1.08 -8.34
CA ILE A 195 -16.33 1.34 -9.79
C ILE A 195 -14.96 1.17 -10.43
N ALA A 196 -14.93 0.45 -11.55
CA ALA A 196 -13.80 0.39 -12.45
C ALA A 196 -14.18 1.01 -13.80
N VAL A 197 -13.38 1.97 -14.25
CA VAL A 197 -13.55 2.66 -15.54
C VAL A 197 -12.42 2.24 -16.46
N TYR A 198 -12.78 1.68 -17.61
CA TYR A 198 -11.85 1.34 -18.68
C TYR A 198 -11.99 2.36 -19.81
N SER A 199 -10.98 3.22 -19.99
CA SER A 199 -11.08 4.34 -20.93
C SER A 199 -10.87 3.93 -22.39
N ASN A 200 -9.84 3.13 -22.65
CA ASN A 200 -9.50 2.60 -23.98
C ASN A 200 -8.36 1.56 -23.90
N LEU A 201 -8.19 0.81 -24.97
CA LEU A 201 -7.07 -0.11 -25.21
C LEU A 201 -5.81 0.63 -25.65
#